data_2fd69a291d3cd76606704d5c31e0f927
#
_entry.id   2fd69a291d3cd76606704d5c31e0f927
#
_cell.length_a   1.000
_cell.length_b   1.000
_cell.length_c   1.000
_cell.angle_alpha   90.00
_cell.angle_beta   90.00
_cell.angle_gamma   90.00
#
_symmetry.space_group_name_H-M   'P 1'
#
loop_
_entity.id
_entity.type
_entity.pdbx_description
1 polymer ?
#
loop_
_entity_poly.entity_id
_entity_poly.type
_entity_poly.pdbx_seq_one_letter_code
_entity_poly.pdbx_strand_id
1 'polypeptide(L)'
;VDSALSGRVALVAGATRGAGRGTAVALGEAGAVVYCTGRTTSRHRSDYNRPETIEETSDLVSAAGGTGIAVAVDHRQAAEVEALVRRIDAERGRLDILVNDIWGGEDLIEWNTPLWAHDLNAGLQMLHLGLDTHLITSHFALPLLTRRPGGLVVEMTDGTREYNAQRYRVSVFYDLVKTAVLRLAFSQAEELKSSGCTALALTPGWMRSEMMLEHFGVTEANWREAASTQPHFAAISESPLFIGRAVAALAADPNVLSRTGGSYSSGALAREYGFTDTDGSQPDCWRYLVEVQEAGLDADAAGYR
;
A
#
# COMPACT_ATOMS: atom_id res chain seq x y z
N VAL A 1 -17.08 -18.84 -12.90
CA VAL A 1 -17.53 -17.72 -12.07
C VAL A 1 -16.67 -16.54 -12.47
N ASP A 2 -17.27 -15.53 -13.11
CA ASP A 2 -16.54 -14.29 -13.43
C ASP A 2 -16.06 -13.68 -12.12
N SER A 3 -14.75 -13.53 -11.97
CA SER A 3 -14.17 -12.86 -10.81
C SER A 3 -14.48 -11.36 -10.85
N ALA A 4 -14.63 -10.75 -9.68
CA ALA A 4 -15.19 -9.39 -9.51
C ALA A 4 -14.43 -8.30 -10.32
N LEU A 5 -13.13 -8.52 -10.61
CA LEU A 5 -12.28 -7.59 -11.36
C LEU A 5 -11.86 -8.12 -12.73
N SER A 6 -12.57 -9.13 -13.27
CA SER A 6 -12.28 -9.65 -14.61
C SER A 6 -12.31 -8.53 -15.65
N GLY A 7 -11.28 -8.45 -16.49
CA GLY A 7 -11.12 -7.40 -17.51
C GLY A 7 -10.71 -6.02 -16.99
N ARG A 8 -10.52 -5.83 -15.67
CA ARG A 8 -9.92 -4.61 -15.09
C ARG A 8 -8.41 -4.66 -15.20
N VAL A 9 -7.81 -3.50 -15.40
CA VAL A 9 -6.34 -3.30 -15.50
C VAL A 9 -5.88 -2.47 -14.31
N ALA A 10 -4.95 -3.03 -13.55
CA ALA A 10 -4.36 -2.39 -12.40
C ALA A 10 -2.86 -2.10 -12.61
N LEU A 11 -2.41 -0.97 -12.09
CA LEU A 11 -1.01 -0.63 -11.89
C LEU A 11 -0.74 -0.59 -10.39
N VAL A 12 0.14 -1.46 -9.91
CA VAL A 12 0.64 -1.43 -8.53
C VAL A 12 2.09 -0.96 -8.57
N ALA A 13 2.30 0.29 -8.20
CA ALA A 13 3.59 0.92 -8.09
C ALA A 13 4.19 0.61 -6.71
N GLY A 14 5.36 -0.04 -6.70
CA GLY A 14 5.96 -0.55 -5.46
C GLY A 14 5.58 -1.99 -5.12
N ALA A 15 5.31 -2.84 -6.12
CA ALA A 15 4.81 -4.21 -5.96
C ALA A 15 5.86 -5.26 -5.58
N THR A 16 7.08 -4.89 -5.20
CA THR A 16 8.16 -5.86 -4.98
C THR A 16 7.95 -6.73 -3.75
N ARG A 17 7.41 -6.17 -2.66
CA ARG A 17 7.20 -6.81 -1.35
C ARG A 17 6.11 -6.08 -0.54
N GLY A 18 5.83 -6.55 0.68
CA GLY A 18 4.94 -5.89 1.63
C GLY A 18 3.54 -5.62 1.09
N ALA A 19 2.99 -4.44 1.37
CA ALA A 19 1.64 -4.04 0.98
C ALA A 19 1.43 -4.10 -0.54
N GLY A 20 2.41 -3.63 -1.33
CA GLY A 20 2.30 -3.66 -2.79
C GLY A 20 2.25 -5.07 -3.37
N ARG A 21 3.05 -6.01 -2.86
CA ARG A 21 2.96 -7.43 -3.24
C ARG A 21 1.61 -8.01 -2.85
N GLY A 22 1.20 -7.82 -1.59
CA GLY A 22 -0.10 -8.32 -1.13
C GLY A 22 -1.28 -7.75 -1.92
N THR A 23 -1.22 -6.47 -2.26
CA THR A 23 -2.22 -5.80 -3.10
C THR A 23 -2.26 -6.37 -4.52
N ALA A 24 -1.09 -6.57 -5.15
CA ALA A 24 -1.04 -7.15 -6.48
C ALA A 24 -1.66 -8.56 -6.51
N VAL A 25 -1.32 -9.40 -5.51
CA VAL A 25 -1.86 -10.76 -5.39
C VAL A 25 -3.38 -10.74 -5.18
N ALA A 26 -3.89 -9.90 -4.27
CA ALA A 26 -5.34 -9.83 -4.00
C ALA A 26 -6.14 -9.33 -5.23
N LEU A 27 -5.59 -8.39 -5.99
CA LEU A 27 -6.19 -7.97 -7.27
C LEU A 27 -6.18 -9.11 -8.29
N GLY A 28 -5.13 -9.95 -8.29
CA GLY A 28 -5.05 -11.18 -9.07
C GLY A 28 -6.09 -12.22 -8.65
N GLU A 29 -6.26 -12.47 -7.35
CA GLU A 29 -7.33 -13.33 -6.81
C GLU A 29 -8.73 -12.88 -7.30
N ALA A 30 -8.92 -11.57 -7.44
CA ALA A 30 -10.14 -11.00 -7.99
C ALA A 30 -10.21 -10.97 -9.53
N GLY A 31 -9.20 -11.50 -10.25
CA GLY A 31 -9.17 -11.70 -11.71
C GLY A 31 -8.67 -10.52 -12.53
N ALA A 32 -8.02 -9.54 -11.92
CA ALA A 32 -7.48 -8.40 -12.64
C ALA A 32 -6.20 -8.75 -13.46
N VAL A 33 -5.93 -7.90 -14.46
CA VAL A 33 -4.61 -7.78 -15.07
C VAL A 33 -3.80 -6.78 -14.23
N VAL A 34 -2.66 -7.20 -13.69
CA VAL A 34 -1.88 -6.39 -12.74
C VAL A 34 -0.47 -6.14 -13.27
N TYR A 35 -0.15 -4.89 -13.52
CA TYR A 35 1.22 -4.44 -13.77
C TYR A 35 1.93 -4.26 -12.43
N CYS A 36 2.87 -5.16 -12.13
CA CYS A 36 3.68 -5.17 -10.92
C CYS A 36 4.97 -4.41 -11.19
N THR A 37 5.16 -3.25 -10.56
CA THR A 37 6.32 -2.41 -10.85
C THR A 37 7.19 -2.15 -9.63
N GLY A 38 8.47 -1.97 -9.87
CA GLY A 38 9.48 -1.72 -8.86
C GLY A 38 10.88 -1.82 -9.44
N ARG A 39 11.89 -1.55 -8.61
CA ARG A 39 13.30 -1.50 -9.05
C ARG A 39 14.01 -2.86 -8.96
N THR A 40 13.58 -3.71 -8.01
CA THR A 40 14.23 -5.02 -7.79
C THR A 40 13.65 -6.06 -8.72
N THR A 41 14.53 -6.64 -9.52
CA THR A 41 14.23 -7.69 -10.49
C THR A 41 15.11 -8.91 -10.21
N SER A 42 14.83 -10.03 -10.89
CA SER A 42 15.67 -11.23 -10.87
C SER A 42 17.12 -10.98 -11.33
N ARG A 43 17.37 -9.89 -12.08
CA ARG A 43 18.69 -9.53 -12.64
C ARG A 43 19.38 -8.36 -11.93
N HIS A 44 18.63 -7.56 -11.17
CA HIS A 44 19.14 -6.37 -10.51
C HIS A 44 18.44 -6.16 -9.18
N ARG A 45 19.20 -6.00 -8.10
CA ARG A 45 18.70 -5.61 -6.79
C ARG A 45 18.77 -4.09 -6.64
N SER A 46 17.75 -3.51 -6.00
CA SER A 46 17.77 -2.11 -5.60
C SER A 46 18.73 -1.85 -4.44
N ASP A 47 18.84 -0.59 -4.03
CA ASP A 47 19.69 -0.12 -2.93
C ASP A 47 19.47 -0.91 -1.62
N TYR A 48 18.25 -1.42 -1.41
CA TYR A 48 17.91 -2.29 -0.29
C TYR A 48 18.55 -3.68 -0.31
N ASN A 49 19.10 -4.09 -1.45
CA ASN A 49 19.72 -5.42 -1.65
C ASN A 49 18.87 -6.62 -1.19
N ARG A 50 17.56 -6.48 -1.15
CA ARG A 50 16.64 -7.54 -0.74
C ARG A 50 16.37 -8.53 -1.89
N PRO A 51 16.02 -9.80 -1.56
CA PRO A 51 15.84 -10.85 -2.55
C PRO A 51 14.50 -10.76 -3.32
N GLU A 52 13.48 -10.14 -2.74
CA GLU A 52 12.13 -10.14 -3.30
C GLU A 52 12.09 -9.36 -4.63
N THR A 53 11.43 -9.91 -5.65
CA THR A 53 11.40 -9.35 -7.01
C THR A 53 9.99 -9.09 -7.52
N ILE A 54 9.88 -8.20 -8.53
CA ILE A 54 8.60 -7.94 -9.20
C ILE A 54 8.15 -9.13 -10.06
N GLU A 55 9.08 -9.93 -10.59
CA GLU A 55 8.78 -11.15 -11.33
C GLU A 55 8.10 -12.18 -10.42
N GLU A 56 8.66 -12.41 -9.23
CA GLU A 56 8.01 -13.26 -8.22
C GLU A 56 6.58 -12.80 -7.91
N THR A 57 6.38 -11.49 -7.73
CA THR A 57 5.06 -10.94 -7.49
C THR A 57 4.12 -11.19 -8.67
N SER A 58 4.58 -10.99 -9.92
CA SER A 58 3.76 -11.25 -11.10
C SER A 58 3.39 -12.74 -11.25
N ASP A 59 4.29 -13.63 -10.88
CA ASP A 59 4.02 -15.08 -10.86
C ASP A 59 2.98 -15.44 -9.80
N LEU A 60 3.06 -14.84 -8.61
CA LEU A 60 2.05 -15.00 -7.55
C LEU A 60 0.67 -14.48 -7.99
N VAL A 61 0.59 -13.33 -8.66
CA VAL A 61 -0.65 -12.80 -9.25
C VAL A 61 -1.26 -13.78 -10.23
N SER A 62 -0.42 -14.37 -11.11
CA SER A 62 -0.86 -15.34 -12.11
C SER A 62 -1.32 -16.64 -11.47
N ALA A 63 -0.60 -17.13 -10.46
CA ALA A 63 -0.98 -18.30 -9.68
C ALA A 63 -2.30 -18.11 -8.90
N ALA A 64 -2.61 -16.88 -8.51
CA ALA A 64 -3.85 -16.51 -7.82
C ALA A 64 -5.08 -16.41 -8.75
N GLY A 65 -4.89 -16.49 -10.08
CA GLY A 65 -5.98 -16.49 -11.07
C GLY A 65 -6.12 -15.21 -11.89
N GLY A 66 -5.25 -14.20 -11.67
CA GLY A 66 -5.17 -12.99 -12.47
C GLY A 66 -4.19 -13.11 -13.63
N THR A 67 -3.73 -11.96 -14.12
CA THR A 67 -2.64 -11.88 -15.10
C THR A 67 -1.57 -10.92 -14.55
N GLY A 68 -0.47 -11.45 -14.04
CA GLY A 68 0.65 -10.65 -13.56
C GLY A 68 1.59 -10.24 -14.69
N ILE A 69 2.03 -8.98 -14.69
CA ILE A 69 2.98 -8.43 -15.66
C ILE A 69 4.05 -7.64 -14.89
N ALA A 70 5.25 -8.19 -14.82
CA ALA A 70 6.38 -7.50 -14.19
C ALA A 70 6.99 -6.45 -15.14
N VAL A 71 7.16 -5.22 -14.63
CA VAL A 71 7.85 -4.16 -15.37
C VAL A 71 8.81 -3.44 -14.43
N ALA A 72 10.12 -3.51 -14.74
CA ALA A 72 11.14 -2.78 -14.01
C ALA A 72 10.97 -1.26 -14.24
N VAL A 73 10.76 -0.51 -13.19
CA VAL A 73 10.58 0.95 -13.22
C VAL A 73 11.13 1.58 -11.94
N ASP A 74 11.94 2.59 -12.10
CA ASP A 74 12.25 3.53 -11.03
C ASP A 74 11.27 4.70 -11.08
N HIS A 75 10.32 4.72 -10.16
CA HIS A 75 9.28 5.75 -10.12
C HIS A 75 9.79 7.17 -9.79
N ARG A 76 11.09 7.32 -9.48
CA ARG A 76 11.76 8.63 -9.42
C ARG A 76 12.06 9.19 -10.82
N GLN A 77 12.05 8.35 -11.85
CA GLN A 77 12.42 8.70 -13.23
C GLN A 77 11.15 8.92 -14.06
N ALA A 78 10.78 10.18 -14.28
CA ALA A 78 9.59 10.55 -15.04
C ALA A 78 9.50 9.87 -16.42
N ALA A 79 10.62 9.74 -17.14
CA ALA A 79 10.66 9.09 -18.44
C ALA A 79 10.35 7.59 -18.40
N GLU A 80 10.76 6.90 -17.32
CA GLU A 80 10.44 5.47 -17.15
C GLU A 80 8.96 5.27 -16.83
N VAL A 81 8.37 6.13 -15.97
CA VAL A 81 6.96 6.09 -15.66
C VAL A 81 6.10 6.43 -16.88
N GLU A 82 6.50 7.43 -17.68
CA GLU A 82 5.83 7.75 -18.94
C GLU A 82 5.85 6.57 -19.91
N ALA A 83 7.01 5.91 -20.06
CA ALA A 83 7.16 4.72 -20.91
C ALA A 83 6.28 3.56 -20.41
N LEU A 84 6.20 3.33 -19.09
CA LEU A 84 5.31 2.35 -18.48
C LEU A 84 3.84 2.61 -18.84
N VAL A 85 3.37 3.85 -18.67
CA VAL A 85 1.96 4.18 -18.94
C VAL A 85 1.64 4.08 -20.42
N ARG A 86 2.55 4.50 -21.32
CA ARG A 86 2.40 4.27 -22.77
C ARG A 86 2.32 2.78 -23.12
N ARG A 87 3.09 1.94 -22.44
CA ARG A 87 3.03 0.49 -22.61
C ARG A 87 1.66 -0.05 -22.19
N ILE A 88 1.15 0.35 -21.01
CA ILE A 88 -0.18 -0.05 -20.53
C ILE A 88 -1.26 0.37 -21.55
N ASP A 89 -1.17 1.60 -22.05
CA ASP A 89 -2.12 2.12 -23.05
C ASP A 89 -2.05 1.31 -24.35
N ALA A 90 -0.86 1.04 -24.87
CA ALA A 90 -0.68 0.26 -26.09
C ALA A 90 -1.16 -1.21 -25.96
N GLU A 91 -0.93 -1.83 -24.82
CA GLU A 91 -1.29 -3.24 -24.58
C GLU A 91 -2.75 -3.43 -24.18
N ARG A 92 -3.37 -2.45 -23.48
CA ARG A 92 -4.68 -2.60 -22.85
C ARG A 92 -5.69 -1.49 -23.20
N GLY A 93 -5.23 -0.31 -23.60
CA GLY A 93 -6.08 0.84 -23.92
C GLY A 93 -6.86 1.40 -22.72
N ARG A 94 -6.52 1.00 -21.48
CA ARG A 94 -7.19 1.40 -20.24
C ARG A 94 -6.31 1.20 -19.02
N LEU A 95 -6.62 1.98 -17.99
CA LEU A 95 -6.18 1.76 -16.62
C LEU A 95 -7.40 1.97 -15.71
N ASP A 96 -7.71 1.03 -14.84
CA ASP A 96 -8.88 1.08 -13.96
C ASP A 96 -8.51 1.31 -12.50
N ILE A 97 -7.34 0.84 -12.10
CA ILE A 97 -6.90 0.88 -10.70
C ILE A 97 -5.43 1.32 -10.68
N LEU A 98 -5.15 2.38 -9.96
CA LEU A 98 -3.79 2.82 -9.62
C LEU A 98 -3.59 2.67 -8.12
N VAL A 99 -2.56 1.94 -7.73
CA VAL A 99 -2.11 1.85 -6.33
C VAL A 99 -0.70 2.39 -6.24
N ASN A 100 -0.53 3.50 -5.55
CA ASN A 100 0.77 4.06 -5.22
C ASN A 100 1.19 3.54 -3.84
N ASP A 101 2.10 2.57 -3.82
CA ASP A 101 2.72 1.98 -2.61
C ASP A 101 4.25 2.07 -2.68
N ILE A 102 4.75 3.12 -3.32
CA ILE A 102 6.18 3.34 -3.43
C ILE A 102 6.67 3.92 -2.10
N TRP A 103 7.51 3.16 -1.45
CA TRP A 103 8.25 3.58 -0.27
C TRP A 103 9.72 3.18 -0.47
N GLY A 104 10.59 3.56 0.36
CA GLY A 104 12.01 3.27 0.24
C GLY A 104 12.79 4.05 1.27
N GLY A 105 12.11 4.43 2.35
CA GLY A 105 12.64 5.26 3.39
C GLY A 105 13.00 4.54 4.70
N GLU A 106 12.88 3.21 4.78
CA GLU A 106 13.10 2.49 6.05
C GLU A 106 14.50 2.73 6.62
N ASP A 107 15.54 2.63 5.80
CA ASP A 107 16.94 2.84 6.23
C ASP A 107 17.28 4.32 6.48
N LEU A 108 16.37 5.22 6.13
CA LEU A 108 16.50 6.67 6.34
C LEU A 108 15.80 7.15 7.61
N ILE A 109 15.11 6.24 8.31
CA ILE A 109 14.34 6.60 9.50
C ILE A 109 15.28 6.80 10.69
N GLU A 110 15.28 8.00 11.25
CA GLU A 110 15.92 8.33 12.50
C GLU A 110 14.85 8.52 13.59
N TRP A 111 14.70 7.48 14.41
CA TRP A 111 13.65 7.43 15.44
C TRP A 111 13.88 8.50 16.52
N ASN A 112 12.82 9.29 16.80
CA ASN A 112 12.81 10.30 17.87
C ASN A 112 13.92 11.36 17.75
N THR A 113 14.52 11.51 16.57
CA THR A 113 15.53 12.53 16.32
C THR A 113 14.85 13.86 15.99
N PRO A 114 15.17 14.96 16.72
CA PRO A 114 14.58 16.26 16.44
C PRO A 114 15.10 16.81 15.10
N LEU A 115 14.27 17.64 14.44
CA LEU A 115 14.54 18.16 13.09
C LEU A 115 15.96 18.73 12.92
N TRP A 116 16.44 19.47 13.91
CA TRP A 116 17.76 20.14 13.85
C TRP A 116 18.96 19.20 14.07
N ALA A 117 18.73 17.96 14.45
CA ALA A 117 19.77 16.93 14.61
C ALA A 117 19.66 15.80 13.57
N HIS A 118 18.57 15.79 12.80
CA HIS A 118 18.35 14.80 11.74
C HIS A 118 19.33 15.02 10.59
N ASP A 119 19.78 13.94 9.94
CA ASP A 119 20.50 14.06 8.67
C ASP A 119 19.54 14.67 7.60
N LEU A 120 19.83 15.89 7.20
CA LEU A 120 19.00 16.63 6.26
C LEU A 120 18.91 15.93 4.91
N ASN A 121 20.00 15.31 4.41
CA ASN A 121 19.98 14.63 3.12
C ASN A 121 19.11 13.37 3.19
N ALA A 122 19.24 12.57 4.25
CA ALA A 122 18.37 11.41 4.49
C ALA A 122 16.90 11.82 4.57
N GLY A 123 16.59 12.89 5.31
CA GLY A 123 15.24 13.41 5.42
C GLY A 123 14.65 13.89 4.08
N LEU A 124 15.40 14.66 3.31
CA LEU A 124 14.97 15.12 1.98
C LEU A 124 14.83 13.94 1.00
N GLN A 125 15.73 12.94 1.08
CA GLN A 125 15.60 11.73 0.28
C GLN A 125 14.32 10.95 0.61
N MET A 126 13.90 10.92 1.87
CA MET A 126 12.64 10.30 2.29
C MET A 126 11.43 10.94 1.61
N LEU A 127 11.40 12.29 1.49
CA LEU A 127 10.37 13.02 0.72
C LEU A 127 10.36 12.60 -0.75
N HIS A 128 11.53 12.54 -1.39
CA HIS A 128 11.64 12.09 -2.79
C HIS A 128 11.17 10.66 -3.00
N LEU A 129 11.44 9.76 -2.06
CA LEU A 129 11.06 8.36 -2.16
C LEU A 129 9.58 8.12 -1.89
N GLY A 130 8.99 8.82 -0.93
CA GLY A 130 7.63 8.54 -0.46
C GLY A 130 6.56 9.55 -0.93
N LEU A 131 6.93 10.66 -1.59
CA LEU A 131 5.98 11.66 -2.09
C LEU A 131 6.16 11.95 -3.57
N ASP A 132 7.38 12.32 -4.02
CA ASP A 132 7.59 12.69 -5.43
C ASP A 132 7.27 11.52 -6.36
N THR A 133 7.57 10.28 -5.95
CA THR A 133 7.25 9.07 -6.72
C THR A 133 5.75 8.88 -6.92
N HIS A 134 4.92 9.18 -5.92
CA HIS A 134 3.47 9.15 -6.01
C HIS A 134 2.95 10.25 -6.97
N LEU A 135 3.51 11.46 -6.88
CA LEU A 135 3.18 12.57 -7.78
C LEU A 135 3.55 12.24 -9.23
N ILE A 136 4.77 11.76 -9.48
CA ILE A 136 5.26 11.41 -10.84
C ILE A 136 4.38 10.29 -11.42
N THR A 137 4.11 9.24 -10.64
CA THR A 137 3.29 8.12 -11.11
C THR A 137 1.88 8.57 -11.46
N SER A 138 1.25 9.34 -10.57
CA SER A 138 -0.09 9.86 -10.79
C SER A 138 -0.17 10.80 -11.98
N HIS A 139 0.84 11.69 -12.17
CA HIS A 139 0.88 12.62 -13.30
C HIS A 139 0.73 11.91 -14.66
N PHE A 140 1.41 10.80 -14.85
CA PHE A 140 1.34 10.05 -16.11
C PHE A 140 0.16 9.08 -16.16
N ALA A 141 -0.22 8.48 -15.04
CA ALA A 141 -1.27 7.45 -15.02
C ALA A 141 -2.69 8.00 -15.08
N LEU A 142 -2.97 9.14 -14.43
CA LEU A 142 -4.31 9.69 -14.34
C LEU A 142 -4.94 10.05 -15.70
N PRO A 143 -4.23 10.57 -16.71
CA PRO A 143 -4.81 10.80 -18.03
C PRO A 143 -5.37 9.52 -18.69
N LEU A 144 -4.77 8.36 -18.44
CA LEU A 144 -5.26 7.07 -18.92
C LEU A 144 -6.45 6.57 -18.07
N LEU A 145 -6.34 6.70 -16.76
CA LEU A 145 -7.36 6.26 -15.80
C LEU A 145 -8.67 7.03 -15.98
N THR A 146 -8.61 8.33 -16.23
CA THR A 146 -9.79 9.21 -16.36
C THR A 146 -10.52 9.09 -17.70
N ARG A 147 -10.02 8.32 -18.66
CA ARG A 147 -10.73 8.10 -19.95
C ARG A 147 -12.08 7.43 -19.77
N ARG A 148 -12.32 6.79 -18.64
CA ARG A 148 -13.58 6.10 -18.31
C ARG A 148 -13.94 6.37 -16.86
N PRO A 149 -15.24 6.52 -16.53
CA PRO A 149 -15.67 6.62 -15.14
C PRO A 149 -15.42 5.30 -14.37
N GLY A 150 -15.37 5.39 -13.04
CA GLY A 150 -15.18 4.23 -12.16
C GLY A 150 -13.71 3.84 -11.94
N GLY A 151 -12.75 4.69 -12.36
CA GLY A 151 -11.34 4.52 -12.00
C GLY A 151 -11.11 4.73 -10.51
N LEU A 152 -10.18 3.95 -9.92
CA LEU A 152 -9.81 4.02 -8.51
C LEU A 152 -8.33 4.33 -8.36
N VAL A 153 -8.02 5.35 -7.57
CA VAL A 153 -6.67 5.68 -7.10
C VAL A 153 -6.58 5.39 -5.61
N VAL A 154 -5.61 4.59 -5.20
CA VAL A 154 -5.29 4.30 -3.80
C VAL A 154 -3.89 4.82 -3.51
N GLU A 155 -3.82 5.80 -2.63
CA GLU A 155 -2.58 6.33 -2.09
C GLU A 155 -2.27 5.61 -0.77
N MET A 156 -1.25 4.74 -0.77
CA MET A 156 -0.88 3.96 0.39
C MET A 156 -0.04 4.81 1.35
N THR A 157 -0.43 4.81 2.63
CA THR A 157 0.23 5.62 3.66
C THR A 157 0.37 4.85 4.98
N ASP A 158 0.83 5.53 6.04
CA ASP A 158 0.86 5.02 7.41
C ASP A 158 0.11 5.97 8.34
N GLY A 159 -0.99 5.48 8.89
CA GLY A 159 -1.92 6.21 9.74
C GLY A 159 -3.13 6.78 9.00
N THR A 160 -4.28 6.72 9.66
CA THR A 160 -5.48 7.42 9.20
C THR A 160 -5.30 8.93 9.39
N ARG A 161 -6.12 9.72 8.69
CA ARG A 161 -6.11 11.20 8.85
C ARG A 161 -6.37 11.59 10.30
N GLU A 162 -7.34 10.96 10.93
CA GLU A 162 -7.76 11.24 12.31
C GLU A 162 -6.65 10.92 13.30
N TYR A 163 -5.95 9.80 13.09
CA TYR A 163 -4.84 9.38 13.93
C TYR A 163 -3.64 10.34 13.78
N ASN A 164 -3.20 10.60 12.54
CA ASN A 164 -2.04 11.46 12.27
C ASN A 164 -2.29 12.94 12.65
N ALA A 165 -3.54 13.42 12.59
CA ALA A 165 -3.86 14.79 13.00
C ALA A 165 -3.63 15.07 14.51
N GLN A 166 -3.53 14.04 15.34
CA GLN A 166 -3.39 14.14 16.79
C GLN A 166 -2.06 13.58 17.32
N ARG A 167 -1.23 12.99 16.48
CA ARG A 167 -0.03 12.27 16.88
C ARG A 167 1.14 12.56 15.99
N TYR A 168 2.23 12.94 16.60
CA TYR A 168 3.51 13.04 15.92
C TYR A 168 4.10 11.65 15.69
N ARG A 169 4.52 11.38 14.46
CA ARG A 169 4.96 10.05 14.03
C ARG A 169 6.48 10.03 13.77
N VAL A 170 7.21 9.23 14.53
CA VAL A 170 8.60 8.80 14.29
C VAL A 170 9.62 9.95 14.19
N SER A 171 9.54 10.79 13.16
CA SER A 171 10.38 11.98 12.92
C SER A 171 9.63 12.96 12.01
N VAL A 172 10.07 14.23 11.95
CA VAL A 172 9.42 15.27 11.13
C VAL A 172 9.31 14.84 9.66
N PHE A 173 10.36 14.27 9.09
CA PHE A 173 10.34 13.87 7.67
C PHE A 173 9.38 12.71 7.42
N TYR A 174 9.37 11.71 8.30
CA TYR A 174 8.41 10.60 8.20
C TYR A 174 6.96 11.08 8.33
N ASP A 175 6.70 11.86 9.38
CA ASP A 175 5.37 12.42 9.66
C ASP A 175 4.83 13.26 8.49
N LEU A 176 5.70 14.12 7.94
CA LEU A 176 5.36 14.94 6.77
C LEU A 176 5.05 14.10 5.54
N VAL A 177 5.87 13.10 5.21
CA VAL A 177 5.63 12.24 4.05
C VAL A 177 4.29 11.51 4.18
N LYS A 178 4.05 10.85 5.33
CA LYS A 178 2.83 10.06 5.51
C LYS A 178 1.57 10.93 5.54
N THR A 179 1.67 12.15 6.09
CA THR A 179 0.57 13.12 6.07
C THR A 179 0.40 13.78 4.70
N ALA A 180 1.48 14.03 3.96
CA ALA A 180 1.41 14.57 2.60
C ALA A 180 0.69 13.63 1.64
N VAL A 181 0.87 12.31 1.77
CA VAL A 181 0.15 11.29 0.97
C VAL A 181 -1.36 11.34 1.25
N LEU A 182 -1.77 11.54 2.52
CA LEU A 182 -3.19 11.77 2.86
C LEU A 182 -3.75 13.01 2.14
N ARG A 183 -2.96 14.09 2.10
CA ARG A 183 -3.36 15.33 1.42
C ARG A 183 -3.38 15.17 -0.09
N LEU A 184 -2.44 14.41 -0.65
CA LEU A 184 -2.39 14.08 -2.08
C LEU A 184 -3.67 13.36 -2.51
N ALA A 185 -4.07 12.31 -1.79
CA ALA A 185 -5.30 11.58 -2.08
C ALA A 185 -6.54 12.48 -2.08
N PHE A 186 -6.64 13.40 -1.10
CA PHE A 186 -7.71 14.40 -1.06
C PHE A 186 -7.67 15.34 -2.27
N SER A 187 -6.49 15.84 -2.66
CA SER A 187 -6.33 16.77 -3.78
C SER A 187 -6.69 16.09 -5.10
N GLN A 188 -6.23 14.86 -5.32
CA GLN A 188 -6.61 14.05 -6.48
C GLN A 188 -8.13 13.80 -6.52
N ALA A 189 -8.76 13.54 -5.38
CA ALA A 189 -10.21 13.37 -5.30
C ALA A 189 -10.97 14.62 -5.77
N GLU A 190 -10.49 15.81 -5.40
CA GLU A 190 -11.09 17.08 -5.87
C GLU A 190 -10.96 17.25 -7.40
N GLU A 191 -9.80 16.91 -7.96
CA GLU A 191 -9.53 17.02 -9.40
C GLU A 191 -10.28 15.95 -10.21
N LEU A 192 -10.51 14.76 -9.64
CA LEU A 192 -11.18 13.64 -10.31
C LEU A 192 -12.71 13.69 -10.26
N LYS A 193 -13.32 14.63 -9.55
CA LYS A 193 -14.78 14.74 -9.42
C LYS A 193 -15.54 14.71 -10.75
N SER A 194 -15.03 15.44 -11.75
CA SER A 194 -15.69 15.55 -13.06
C SER A 194 -15.55 14.29 -13.91
N SER A 195 -14.57 13.42 -13.63
CA SER A 195 -14.33 12.18 -14.38
C SER A 195 -15.12 10.98 -13.84
N GLY A 196 -15.78 11.11 -12.68
CA GLY A 196 -16.44 10.00 -12.02
C GLY A 196 -15.46 8.93 -11.49
N CYS A 197 -14.21 9.34 -11.22
CA CYS A 197 -13.18 8.48 -10.65
C CYS A 197 -12.98 8.79 -9.17
N THR A 198 -12.47 7.83 -8.43
CA THR A 198 -12.25 7.89 -6.99
C THR A 198 -10.76 8.01 -6.68
N ALA A 199 -10.39 8.87 -5.75
CA ALA A 199 -9.09 8.81 -5.09
C ALA A 199 -9.29 8.79 -3.57
N LEU A 200 -8.54 7.95 -2.88
CA LEU A 200 -8.58 7.82 -1.43
C LEU A 200 -7.21 7.41 -0.87
N ALA A 201 -6.99 7.65 0.41
CA ALA A 201 -5.84 7.16 1.15
C ALA A 201 -6.19 5.88 1.91
N LEU A 202 -5.26 4.94 1.93
CA LEU A 202 -5.42 3.67 2.62
C LEU A 202 -4.18 3.36 3.47
N THR A 203 -4.39 2.90 4.69
CA THR A 203 -3.31 2.49 5.59
C THR A 203 -3.48 1.04 6.04
N PRO A 204 -2.42 0.20 5.96
CA PRO A 204 -2.41 -1.06 6.69
C PRO A 204 -2.39 -0.81 8.19
N GLY A 205 -2.60 -1.86 8.95
CA GLY A 205 -2.22 -1.93 10.36
C GLY A 205 -0.73 -2.29 10.52
N TRP A 206 -0.39 -2.89 11.64
CA TRP A 206 0.96 -3.40 11.86
C TRP A 206 1.19 -4.64 11.00
N MET A 207 1.85 -4.43 9.86
CA MET A 207 1.93 -5.45 8.82
C MET A 207 3.09 -6.43 9.06
N ARG A 208 2.85 -7.70 8.87
CA ARG A 208 3.86 -8.76 8.81
C ARG A 208 4.54 -8.76 7.44
N SER A 209 5.20 -7.65 7.10
CA SER A 209 6.02 -7.61 5.88
C SER A 209 7.25 -8.50 6.02
N GLU A 210 7.89 -8.83 4.90
CA GLU A 210 9.11 -9.63 4.87
C GLU A 210 10.20 -9.04 5.79
N MET A 211 10.33 -7.70 5.82
CA MET A 211 11.27 -6.99 6.69
C MET A 211 10.89 -7.11 8.16
N MET A 212 9.61 -6.99 8.51
CA MET A 212 9.16 -7.11 9.90
C MET A 212 9.30 -8.52 10.44
N LEU A 213 8.99 -9.53 9.63
CA LEU A 213 9.20 -10.93 10.00
C LEU A 213 10.68 -11.21 10.25
N GLU A 214 11.55 -10.75 9.36
CA GLU A 214 13.01 -10.87 9.53
C GLU A 214 13.51 -10.14 10.78
N HIS A 215 13.03 -8.91 11.02
CA HIS A 215 13.39 -8.12 12.21
C HIS A 215 13.08 -8.85 13.52
N PHE A 216 11.95 -9.57 13.58
CA PHE A 216 11.57 -10.35 14.77
C PHE A 216 12.09 -11.79 14.74
N GLY A 217 12.83 -12.20 13.71
CA GLY A 217 13.37 -13.56 13.58
C GLY A 217 12.31 -14.64 13.42
N VAL A 218 11.16 -14.30 12.82
CA VAL A 218 10.02 -15.17 12.59
C VAL A 218 9.66 -15.27 11.11
N THR A 219 8.76 -16.17 10.79
CA THR A 219 8.18 -16.36 9.43
C THR A 219 6.67 -16.19 9.49
N GLU A 220 6.00 -16.14 8.34
CA GLU A 220 4.53 -16.12 8.30
C GLU A 220 3.90 -17.38 8.93
N ALA A 221 4.62 -18.52 8.97
CA ALA A 221 4.14 -19.74 9.60
C ALA A 221 4.16 -19.68 11.15
N ASN A 222 5.10 -18.93 11.73
CA ASN A 222 5.29 -18.90 13.19
C ASN A 222 5.33 -17.47 13.78
N TRP A 223 4.81 -16.48 13.09
CA TRP A 223 4.89 -15.06 13.50
C TRP A 223 4.38 -14.78 14.93
N ARG A 224 3.48 -15.62 15.46
CA ARG A 224 2.99 -15.49 16.85
C ARG A 224 4.06 -15.74 17.90
N GLU A 225 5.17 -16.40 17.56
CA GLU A 225 6.31 -16.58 18.47
C GLU A 225 7.01 -15.26 18.81
N ALA A 226 6.83 -14.21 18.00
CA ALA A 226 7.26 -12.85 18.32
C ALA A 226 6.61 -12.29 19.61
N ALA A 227 5.56 -12.92 20.15
CA ALA A 227 4.92 -12.52 21.41
C ALA A 227 5.89 -12.43 22.59
N SER A 228 6.96 -13.22 22.58
CA SER A 228 7.99 -13.20 23.62
C SER A 228 8.75 -11.88 23.72
N THR A 229 8.86 -11.12 22.64
CA THR A 229 9.59 -9.85 22.54
C THR A 229 8.69 -8.68 22.15
N GLN A 230 7.64 -8.93 21.37
CA GLN A 230 6.70 -7.92 20.86
C GLN A 230 5.24 -8.43 20.96
N PRO A 231 4.69 -8.45 22.18
CA PRO A 231 3.37 -9.01 22.42
C PRO A 231 2.25 -8.29 21.65
N HIS A 232 2.33 -6.96 21.51
CA HIS A 232 1.35 -6.20 20.74
C HIS A 232 1.40 -6.52 19.24
N PHE A 233 2.60 -6.69 18.65
CA PHE A 233 2.74 -7.14 17.27
C PHE A 233 2.09 -8.52 17.07
N ALA A 234 2.42 -9.47 17.92
CA ALA A 234 1.83 -10.81 17.85
C ALA A 234 0.31 -10.83 18.12
N ALA A 235 -0.22 -9.85 18.84
CA ALA A 235 -1.65 -9.74 19.07
C ALA A 235 -2.43 -9.26 17.84
N ILE A 236 -1.93 -8.22 17.13
CA ILE A 236 -2.78 -7.45 16.21
C ILE A 236 -2.25 -7.34 14.77
N SER A 237 -1.05 -7.85 14.47
CA SER A 237 -0.46 -7.70 13.13
C SER A 237 -1.29 -8.38 12.04
N GLU A 238 -1.26 -7.82 10.85
CA GLU A 238 -1.94 -8.29 9.65
C GLU A 238 -0.95 -8.76 8.57
N SER A 239 -1.37 -9.67 7.68
CA SER A 239 -0.58 -10.06 6.54
C SER A 239 -0.60 -8.99 5.42
N PRO A 240 0.40 -8.97 4.51
CA PRO A 240 0.34 -8.13 3.31
C PRO A 240 -0.91 -8.37 2.44
N LEU A 241 -1.46 -9.57 2.46
CA LEU A 241 -2.67 -9.90 1.69
C LEU A 241 -3.91 -9.21 2.25
N PHE A 242 -3.95 -8.91 3.57
CA PHE A 242 -5.11 -8.29 4.19
C PHE A 242 -5.37 -6.87 3.67
N ILE A 243 -4.33 -6.02 3.60
CA ILE A 243 -4.46 -4.69 2.98
C ILE A 243 -4.77 -4.81 1.48
N GLY A 244 -4.23 -5.82 0.80
CA GLY A 244 -4.56 -6.12 -0.59
C GLY A 244 -6.05 -6.45 -0.80
N ARG A 245 -6.65 -7.23 0.09
CA ARG A 245 -8.09 -7.53 0.08
C ARG A 245 -8.94 -6.28 0.29
N ALA A 246 -8.47 -5.32 1.10
CA ALA A 246 -9.12 -4.01 1.20
C ALA A 246 -9.14 -3.26 -0.14
N VAL A 247 -8.02 -3.24 -0.87
CA VAL A 247 -7.95 -2.64 -2.21
C VAL A 247 -8.87 -3.36 -3.19
N ALA A 248 -8.87 -4.69 -3.20
CA ALA A 248 -9.73 -5.48 -4.09
C ALA A 248 -11.22 -5.25 -3.79
N ALA A 249 -11.61 -5.16 -2.51
CA ALA A 249 -12.97 -4.85 -2.09
C ALA A 249 -13.41 -3.46 -2.55
N LEU A 250 -12.56 -2.44 -2.38
CA LEU A 250 -12.81 -1.08 -2.87
C LEU A 250 -12.94 -1.05 -4.41
N ALA A 251 -12.08 -1.78 -5.13
CA ALA A 251 -12.12 -1.84 -6.58
C ALA A 251 -13.37 -2.55 -7.12
N ALA A 252 -13.95 -3.47 -6.36
CA ALA A 252 -15.18 -4.17 -6.68
C ALA A 252 -16.46 -3.46 -6.22
N ASP A 253 -16.35 -2.43 -5.37
CA ASP A 253 -17.50 -1.71 -4.83
C ASP A 253 -18.11 -0.77 -5.89
N PRO A 254 -19.37 -0.99 -6.33
CA PRO A 254 -20.04 -0.10 -7.29
C PRO A 254 -20.28 1.31 -6.72
N ASN A 255 -20.23 1.47 -5.40
CA ASN A 255 -20.45 2.73 -4.71
C ASN A 255 -19.13 3.40 -4.24
N VAL A 256 -17.97 2.95 -4.72
CA VAL A 256 -16.65 3.44 -4.27
C VAL A 256 -16.48 4.96 -4.42
N LEU A 257 -17.19 5.59 -5.37
CA LEU A 257 -17.16 7.04 -5.56
C LEU A 257 -17.59 7.83 -4.30
N SER A 258 -18.47 7.28 -3.48
CA SER A 258 -18.89 7.90 -2.22
C SER A 258 -17.76 8.00 -1.18
N ARG A 259 -16.67 7.28 -1.38
CA ARG A 259 -15.50 7.25 -0.52
C ARG A 259 -14.39 8.20 -0.94
N THR A 260 -14.57 8.89 -2.08
CA THR A 260 -13.53 9.76 -2.64
C THR A 260 -13.09 10.84 -1.65
N GLY A 261 -11.79 11.10 -1.55
CA GLY A 261 -11.18 12.04 -0.61
C GLY A 261 -11.09 11.54 0.83
N GLY A 262 -11.57 10.31 1.11
CA GLY A 262 -11.50 9.68 2.42
C GLY A 262 -10.13 9.11 2.78
N SER A 263 -9.97 8.75 4.05
CA SER A 263 -8.83 8.01 4.59
C SER A 263 -9.35 6.80 5.35
N TYR A 264 -8.86 5.61 5.02
CA TYR A 264 -9.38 4.35 5.54
C TYR A 264 -8.25 3.45 6.03
N SER A 265 -8.58 2.53 6.93
CA SER A 265 -7.67 1.46 7.35
C SER A 265 -8.15 0.10 6.87
N SER A 266 -7.23 -0.85 6.69
CA SER A 266 -7.51 -2.25 6.37
C SER A 266 -8.56 -2.86 7.30
N GLY A 267 -8.38 -2.70 8.63
CA GLY A 267 -9.29 -3.25 9.63
C GLY A 267 -10.70 -2.65 9.60
N ALA A 268 -10.83 -1.33 9.38
CA ALA A 268 -12.14 -0.69 9.24
C ALA A 268 -12.88 -1.22 8.01
N LEU A 269 -12.18 -1.33 6.86
CA LEU A 269 -12.76 -1.86 5.64
C LEU A 269 -13.09 -3.36 5.74
N ALA A 270 -12.28 -4.14 6.47
CA ALA A 270 -12.55 -5.55 6.69
C ALA A 270 -13.87 -5.78 7.42
N ARG A 271 -14.16 -4.98 8.46
CA ARG A 271 -15.45 -5.04 9.14
C ARG A 271 -16.63 -4.65 8.27
N GLU A 272 -16.41 -3.71 7.36
CA GLU A 272 -17.48 -3.21 6.47
C GLU A 272 -17.75 -4.16 5.31
N TYR A 273 -16.69 -4.65 4.63
CA TYR A 273 -16.80 -5.53 3.46
C TYR A 273 -16.81 -7.02 3.79
N GLY A 274 -16.48 -7.41 5.03
CA GLY A 274 -16.53 -8.79 5.49
C GLY A 274 -15.36 -9.67 5.07
N PHE A 275 -14.28 -9.14 4.49
CA PHE A 275 -13.09 -9.93 4.18
C PHE A 275 -12.25 -10.19 5.44
N THR A 276 -11.42 -11.22 5.40
CA THR A 276 -10.56 -11.66 6.51
C THR A 276 -9.10 -11.70 6.08
N ASP A 277 -8.19 -11.77 7.06
CA ASP A 277 -6.78 -12.09 6.85
C ASP A 277 -6.60 -13.58 6.52
N THR A 278 -5.37 -14.01 6.26
CA THR A 278 -4.99 -15.37 5.89
C THR A 278 -5.34 -16.42 6.97
N ASP A 279 -5.40 -15.98 8.23
CA ASP A 279 -5.79 -16.81 9.37
C ASP A 279 -7.29 -16.77 9.71
N GLY A 280 -8.10 -16.11 8.88
CA GLY A 280 -9.55 -15.96 9.06
C GLY A 280 -9.96 -14.82 10.02
N SER A 281 -9.03 -14.08 10.58
CA SER A 281 -9.31 -12.95 11.48
C SER A 281 -9.53 -11.62 10.74
N GLN A 282 -9.97 -10.60 11.48
CA GLN A 282 -10.17 -9.24 10.99
C GLN A 282 -9.44 -8.22 11.89
N PRO A 283 -8.09 -8.18 11.87
CA PRO A 283 -7.33 -7.32 12.77
C PRO A 283 -7.66 -5.83 12.56
N ASP A 284 -8.02 -5.15 13.64
CA ASP A 284 -8.30 -3.71 13.68
C ASP A 284 -7.18 -2.98 14.45
N CYS A 285 -6.05 -2.88 13.78
CA CYS A 285 -4.82 -2.39 14.39
C CYS A 285 -4.96 -0.95 14.91
N TRP A 286 -5.56 -0.03 14.16
CA TRP A 286 -5.62 1.38 14.56
C TRP A 286 -6.49 1.60 15.79
N ARG A 287 -7.60 0.87 15.92
CA ARG A 287 -8.40 0.88 17.14
C ARG A 287 -7.64 0.26 18.33
N TYR A 288 -6.99 -0.88 18.08
CA TYR A 288 -6.17 -1.56 19.07
C TYR A 288 -5.00 -0.67 19.57
N LEU A 289 -4.32 0.03 18.69
CA LEU A 289 -3.21 0.93 19.07
C LEU A 289 -3.70 1.98 20.07
N VAL A 290 -4.82 2.62 19.80
CA VAL A 290 -5.37 3.68 20.67
C VAL A 290 -5.93 3.12 21.98
N GLU A 291 -6.72 2.05 21.91
CA GLU A 291 -7.52 1.57 23.06
C GLU A 291 -6.72 0.61 23.96
N VAL A 292 -5.66 -0.02 23.47
CA VAL A 292 -4.84 -0.99 24.22
C VAL A 292 -3.40 -0.52 24.38
N GLN A 293 -2.67 -0.38 23.29
CA GLN A 293 -1.23 -0.14 23.36
C GLN A 293 -0.89 1.26 23.92
N GLU A 294 -1.50 2.33 23.41
CA GLU A 294 -1.29 3.69 23.90
C GLU A 294 -1.90 3.91 25.30
N ALA A 295 -2.92 3.15 25.65
CA ALA A 295 -3.49 3.12 26.98
C ALA A 295 -2.61 2.39 28.01
N GLY A 296 -1.50 1.77 27.56
CA GLY A 296 -0.56 1.05 28.42
C GLY A 296 -1.13 -0.26 29.01
N LEU A 297 -2.10 -0.85 28.33
CA LEU A 297 -2.68 -2.13 28.72
C LEU A 297 -1.85 -3.30 28.19
N ASP A 298 -1.99 -4.46 28.82
CA ASP A 298 -1.39 -5.70 28.34
C ASP A 298 -1.94 -6.07 26.96
N ALA A 299 -1.12 -6.77 26.16
CA ALA A 299 -1.49 -7.17 24.81
C ALA A 299 -2.63 -8.21 24.83
N ASP A 300 -3.83 -7.77 24.46
CA ASP A 300 -5.01 -8.62 24.30
C ASP A 300 -5.73 -8.25 23.00
N ALA A 301 -5.83 -9.22 22.09
CA ALA A 301 -6.52 -9.05 20.81
C ALA A 301 -8.04 -9.26 20.88
N ALA A 302 -8.60 -9.61 22.04
CA ALA A 302 -10.02 -9.87 22.18
C ALA A 302 -10.86 -8.65 21.78
N GLY A 303 -11.73 -8.82 20.79
CA GLY A 303 -12.56 -7.76 20.21
C GLY A 303 -11.88 -6.85 19.19
N TYR A 304 -10.61 -7.13 18.85
CA TYR A 304 -9.83 -6.39 17.83
C TYR A 304 -9.35 -7.26 16.67
N ARG A 305 -9.53 -8.58 16.78
CA ARG A 305 -9.07 -9.52 15.77
C ARG A 305 -10.13 -10.55 15.38
#